data_d0e1807e5e07bc2796a581a5b9ae14cb
#
_entry.id   d0e1807e5e07bc2796a581a5b9ae14cb
#
_cell.length_a   1.000
_cell.length_b   1.000
_cell.length_c   1.000
_cell.angle_alpha   90.00
_cell.angle_beta   90.00
_cell.angle_gamma   90.00
#
_symmetry.space_group_name_H-M   'P 1'
#
loop_
_entity.id
_entity.type
_entity.pdbx_description
1 polymer ?
#
loop_
_entity_poly.entity_id
_entity_poly.type
_entity_poly.pdbx_seq_one_letter_code
_entity_poly.pdbx_strand_id
1 'polypeptide(L)'
;MWWRDFLRAPAGLARAWPVRLAVVLVAAGLTAGCWQPLYRSGSTPYSEGVQDKFAAIDVPAITAPKGTPAERVAIALRNALQFDLHNGENAFAPTYQLKVLITNVQYTAYLDPTTGRPNTQISAVTATFSLIELATGKVAVSDSTFAHVDSDIPGSQQRFAGQRAQRDAEDHAVQVVAEAIRNRLASYFVAGT
;
A
#
# COMPACT_ATOMS: atom_id res chain seq x y z
N MET A 1 9.51 23.82 61.66
CA MET A 1 10.90 24.27 61.56
C MET A 1 11.74 23.21 60.86
N TRP A 2 11.28 22.78 59.64
CA TRP A 2 11.86 21.63 58.90
C TRP A 2 11.91 21.83 57.35
N TRP A 3 11.94 23.07 56.88
CA TRP A 3 11.85 23.39 55.45
C TRP A 3 13.07 24.09 54.88
N ARG A 4 14.24 24.05 55.54
CA ARG A 4 15.43 24.79 55.06
C ARG A 4 16.55 23.93 54.46
N ASP A 5 16.42 22.60 54.48
CA ASP A 5 17.51 21.70 54.03
C ASP A 5 17.30 21.13 52.61
N PHE A 6 16.22 21.48 51.92
CA PHE A 6 15.93 20.95 50.55
C PHE A 6 16.60 21.71 49.40
N LEU A 7 17.33 22.79 49.67
CA LEU A 7 17.94 23.64 48.63
C LEU A 7 19.47 23.56 48.56
N ARG A 8 20.11 22.58 49.16
CA ARG A 8 21.53 22.32 48.93
C ARG A 8 21.72 21.29 47.83
N ALA A 9 21.58 21.73 46.59
CA ALA A 9 22.06 20.94 45.43
C ALA A 9 23.61 20.86 45.56
N PRO A 10 24.19 19.64 45.45
CA PRO A 10 25.64 19.48 45.55
C PRO A 10 26.30 20.20 44.33
N ALA A 11 27.21 21.10 44.60
CA ALA A 11 27.90 21.94 43.64
C ALA A 11 28.70 21.17 42.54
N GLY A 12 28.72 19.82 42.59
CA GLY A 12 29.36 18.97 41.59
C GLY A 12 28.51 18.64 40.37
N LEU A 13 27.17 18.81 40.45
CA LEU A 13 26.26 18.46 39.34
C LEU A 13 26.10 19.57 38.30
N ALA A 14 26.43 20.82 38.64
CA ALA A 14 26.28 21.95 37.73
C ALA A 14 27.30 21.91 36.57
N ARG A 15 28.44 21.26 36.73
CA ARG A 15 29.52 21.20 35.73
C ARG A 15 29.26 20.12 34.63
N ALA A 16 28.41 19.15 34.91
CA ALA A 16 28.08 18.06 33.97
C ALA A 16 26.83 18.37 33.12
N TRP A 17 26.10 19.43 33.42
CA TRP A 17 24.86 19.77 32.69
C TRP A 17 25.10 20.12 31.22
N PRO A 18 26.09 20.96 30.82
CA PRO A 18 26.30 21.23 29.41
C PRO A 18 26.73 20.00 28.61
N VAL A 19 27.48 19.09 29.23
CA VAL A 19 27.87 17.82 28.58
C VAL A 19 26.66 16.89 28.38
N ARG A 20 25.79 16.82 29.37
CA ARG A 20 24.54 16.02 29.24
C ARG A 20 23.60 16.60 28.19
N LEU A 21 23.43 17.90 28.14
CA LEU A 21 22.66 18.59 27.11
C LEU A 21 23.28 18.41 25.72
N ALA A 22 24.58 18.46 25.59
CA ALA A 22 25.27 18.21 24.32
C ALA A 22 25.06 16.74 23.84
N VAL A 23 25.14 15.76 24.74
CA VAL A 23 24.89 14.34 24.40
C VAL A 23 23.44 14.13 23.98
N VAL A 24 22.46 14.74 24.66
CA VAL A 24 21.04 14.63 24.29
C VAL A 24 20.77 15.29 22.93
N LEU A 25 21.37 16.44 22.65
CA LEU A 25 21.24 17.12 21.35
C LEU A 25 21.87 16.32 20.21
N VAL A 26 23.04 15.71 20.44
CA VAL A 26 23.67 14.82 19.47
C VAL A 26 22.84 13.56 19.24
N ALA A 27 22.31 12.94 20.30
CA ALA A 27 21.42 11.77 20.18
C ALA A 27 20.11 12.12 19.46
N ALA A 28 19.50 13.27 19.74
CA ALA A 28 18.31 13.75 19.04
C ALA A 28 18.58 14.07 17.56
N GLY A 29 19.77 14.60 17.24
CA GLY A 29 20.21 14.85 15.86
C GLY A 29 20.39 13.57 15.04
N LEU A 30 20.88 12.50 15.66
CA LEU A 30 21.07 11.21 15.00
C LEU A 30 19.74 10.48 14.70
N THR A 31 18.69 10.72 15.49
CA THR A 31 17.37 10.14 15.26
C THR A 31 16.53 10.91 14.22
N ALA A 32 16.77 12.20 14.03
CA ALA A 32 16.04 13.03 13.08
C ALA A 32 16.33 12.68 11.60
N GLY A 33 17.48 12.07 11.29
CA GLY A 33 17.87 11.69 9.94
C GLY A 33 17.21 10.43 9.39
N CYS A 34 16.55 9.61 10.22
CA CYS A 34 16.03 8.31 9.81
C CYS A 34 14.57 8.31 9.34
N TRP A 35 13.86 9.43 9.41
CA TRP A 35 12.45 9.46 9.03
C TRP A 35 12.24 10.28 7.74
N GLN A 36 12.40 9.60 6.60
CA GLN A 36 11.98 10.15 5.31
C GLN A 36 10.56 9.66 5.00
N PRO A 37 9.61 10.56 4.71
CA PRO A 37 8.28 10.14 4.27
C PRO A 37 8.38 9.41 2.93
N LEU A 38 7.81 8.21 2.85
CA LEU A 38 7.87 7.32 1.68
C LEU A 38 7.33 7.98 0.40
N TYR A 39 6.37 8.88 0.53
CA TYR A 39 5.69 9.57 -0.58
C TYR A 39 6.09 11.04 -0.72
N ARG A 40 7.35 11.35 -0.49
CA ARG A 40 7.83 12.72 -0.68
C ARG A 40 7.88 13.05 -2.18
N SER A 41 7.22 14.13 -2.59
CA SER A 41 7.50 14.79 -3.87
C SER A 41 8.89 15.41 -3.81
N GLY A 42 9.64 15.36 -4.92
CA GLY A 42 11.00 15.90 -4.99
C GLY A 42 11.04 17.36 -4.54
N SER A 43 11.78 17.65 -3.47
CA SER A 43 11.91 19.00 -2.92
C SER A 43 13.12 19.76 -3.46
N THR A 44 13.87 19.15 -4.36
CA THR A 44 15.05 19.77 -4.99
C THR A 44 15.08 19.45 -6.49
N PRO A 45 15.60 20.33 -7.36
CA PRO A 45 15.69 20.10 -8.80
C PRO A 45 16.51 18.87 -9.22
N TYR A 46 17.20 18.24 -8.28
CA TYR A 46 18.09 17.10 -8.51
C TYR A 46 17.61 15.79 -7.89
N SER A 47 16.50 15.76 -7.14
CA SER A 47 15.94 14.54 -6.57
C SER A 47 14.50 14.35 -7.03
N GLU A 48 14.28 13.44 -7.97
CA GLU A 48 12.95 12.95 -8.32
C GLU A 48 12.35 12.27 -7.09
N GLY A 49 11.17 12.72 -6.67
CA GLY A 49 10.42 12.09 -5.60
C GLY A 49 9.80 10.77 -6.06
N VAL A 50 9.37 9.93 -5.14
CA VAL A 50 8.62 8.71 -5.46
C VAL A 50 7.34 9.04 -6.23
N GLN A 51 6.71 10.16 -5.92
CA GLN A 51 5.50 10.63 -6.61
C GLN A 51 5.76 10.96 -8.08
N ASP A 52 6.90 11.58 -8.40
CA ASP A 52 7.27 11.90 -9.79
C ASP A 52 7.52 10.61 -10.60
N LYS A 53 8.13 9.60 -9.96
CA LYS A 53 8.33 8.28 -10.57
C LYS A 53 7.01 7.54 -10.77
N PHE A 54 6.05 7.67 -9.87
CA PHE A 54 4.71 7.11 -10.03
C PHE A 54 3.99 7.75 -11.20
N ALA A 55 4.08 9.07 -11.37
CA ALA A 55 3.49 9.78 -12.51
C ALA A 55 4.09 9.34 -13.86
N ALA A 56 5.28 8.77 -13.88
CA ALA A 56 5.95 8.26 -15.06
C ALA A 56 5.69 6.76 -15.36
N ILE A 57 4.77 6.11 -14.64
CA ILE A 57 4.41 4.70 -14.85
C ILE A 57 3.18 4.61 -15.75
N ASP A 58 3.30 3.97 -16.90
CA ASP A 58 2.13 3.60 -17.72
C ASP A 58 1.48 2.32 -17.20
N VAL A 59 0.14 2.34 -17.06
CA VAL A 59 -0.66 1.18 -16.66
C VAL A 59 -1.54 0.76 -17.84
N PRO A 60 -1.09 -0.18 -18.68
CA PRO A 60 -1.86 -0.67 -19.82
C PRO A 60 -3.11 -1.44 -19.37
N ALA A 61 -3.99 -1.75 -20.32
CA ALA A 61 -5.17 -2.55 -20.05
C ALA A 61 -4.77 -3.94 -19.52
N ILE A 62 -5.38 -4.33 -18.39
CA ILE A 62 -5.18 -5.66 -17.80
C ILE A 62 -6.06 -6.64 -18.56
N THR A 63 -5.43 -7.66 -19.15
CA THR A 63 -6.17 -8.67 -19.94
C THR A 63 -6.76 -9.73 -19.03
N ALA A 64 -8.05 -9.99 -19.19
CA ALA A 64 -8.75 -11.06 -18.51
C ALA A 64 -9.78 -11.72 -19.46
N PRO A 65 -10.22 -12.97 -19.20
CA PRO A 65 -11.23 -13.63 -20.01
C PRO A 65 -12.56 -12.85 -19.96
N LYS A 66 -13.12 -12.58 -21.14
CA LYS A 66 -14.38 -11.81 -21.27
C LYS A 66 -15.57 -12.55 -20.64
N GLY A 67 -16.46 -11.77 -20.04
CA GLY A 67 -17.67 -12.31 -19.39
C GLY A 67 -17.41 -13.01 -18.06
N THR A 68 -16.20 -12.96 -17.52
CA THR A 68 -15.86 -13.55 -16.24
C THR A 68 -15.75 -12.49 -15.12
N PRO A 69 -15.85 -12.88 -13.85
CA PRO A 69 -15.55 -11.98 -12.74
C PRO A 69 -14.16 -11.33 -12.84
N ALA A 70 -13.18 -12.06 -13.40
CA ALA A 70 -11.83 -11.54 -13.58
C ALA A 70 -11.77 -10.34 -14.54
N GLU A 71 -12.63 -10.24 -15.55
CA GLU A 71 -12.69 -9.05 -16.43
C GLU A 71 -13.09 -7.79 -15.66
N ARG A 72 -14.11 -7.90 -14.79
CA ARG A 72 -14.53 -6.78 -13.94
C ARG A 72 -13.43 -6.37 -12.96
N VAL A 73 -12.81 -7.35 -12.29
CA VAL A 73 -11.67 -7.15 -11.38
C VAL A 73 -10.51 -6.50 -12.12
N ALA A 74 -10.22 -6.90 -13.35
CA ALA A 74 -9.15 -6.31 -14.18
C ALA A 74 -9.38 -4.83 -14.47
N ILE A 75 -10.62 -4.47 -14.84
CA ILE A 75 -10.99 -3.07 -15.11
C ILE A 75 -10.90 -2.24 -13.81
N ALA A 76 -11.46 -2.76 -12.71
CA ALA A 76 -11.43 -2.09 -11.42
C ALA A 76 -10.00 -1.90 -10.92
N LEU A 77 -9.15 -2.93 -11.01
CA LEU A 77 -7.74 -2.87 -10.59
C LEU A 77 -6.93 -1.86 -11.42
N ARG A 78 -7.15 -1.83 -12.73
CA ARG A 78 -6.50 -0.82 -13.58
C ARG A 78 -6.89 0.59 -13.17
N ASN A 79 -8.18 0.84 -12.94
CA ASN A 79 -8.67 2.16 -12.53
C ASN A 79 -8.12 2.56 -11.15
N ALA A 80 -8.09 1.64 -10.19
CA ALA A 80 -7.50 1.87 -8.87
C ALA A 80 -6.02 2.21 -8.97
N LEU A 81 -5.23 1.43 -9.74
CA LEU A 81 -3.82 1.70 -9.94
C LEU A 81 -3.56 3.04 -10.63
N GLN A 82 -4.34 3.40 -11.65
CA GLN A 82 -4.22 4.71 -12.29
C GLN A 82 -4.53 5.85 -11.31
N PHE A 83 -5.55 5.69 -10.49
CA PHE A 83 -5.88 6.69 -9.47
C PHE A 83 -4.78 6.80 -8.42
N ASP A 84 -4.27 5.68 -7.91
CA ASP A 84 -3.26 5.64 -6.84
C ASP A 84 -1.88 6.13 -7.29
N LEU A 85 -1.53 5.95 -8.57
CA LEU A 85 -0.25 6.36 -9.12
C LEU A 85 -0.28 7.79 -9.70
N HIS A 86 -1.38 8.17 -10.36
CA HIS A 86 -1.47 9.42 -11.12
C HIS A 86 -2.57 10.38 -10.64
N ASN A 87 -3.27 10.09 -9.54
CA ASN A 87 -4.48 10.82 -9.13
C ASN A 87 -5.58 10.88 -10.21
N GLY A 88 -5.66 9.83 -11.06
CA GLY A 88 -6.63 9.74 -12.15
C GLY A 88 -6.21 10.38 -13.47
N GLU A 89 -5.03 10.99 -13.56
CA GLU A 89 -4.47 11.53 -14.80
C GLU A 89 -3.70 10.45 -15.59
N ASN A 90 -3.45 10.69 -16.86
CA ASN A 90 -2.59 9.81 -17.66
C ASN A 90 -1.12 10.10 -17.37
N ALA A 91 -0.28 9.08 -17.46
CA ALA A 91 1.16 9.22 -17.32
C ALA A 91 1.73 10.20 -18.36
N PHE A 92 2.48 11.20 -17.89
CA PHE A 92 3.22 12.12 -18.76
C PHE A 92 4.58 11.52 -19.07
N ALA A 93 4.90 11.31 -20.36
CA ALA A 93 6.17 10.77 -20.84
C ALA A 93 6.61 9.52 -20.03
N PRO A 94 5.92 8.38 -20.17
CA PRO A 94 6.14 7.22 -19.34
C PRO A 94 7.57 6.68 -19.51
N THR A 95 8.26 6.45 -18.40
CA THR A 95 9.58 5.81 -18.37
C THR A 95 9.48 4.34 -17.95
N TYR A 96 8.39 3.97 -17.30
CA TYR A 96 8.09 2.62 -16.84
C TYR A 96 6.73 2.15 -17.34
N GLN A 97 6.60 0.84 -17.52
CA GLN A 97 5.33 0.18 -17.81
C GLN A 97 5.03 -0.87 -16.74
N LEU A 98 3.88 -0.77 -16.09
CA LEU A 98 3.41 -1.73 -15.11
C LEU A 98 2.50 -2.76 -15.76
N LYS A 99 2.99 -3.96 -15.99
CA LYS A 99 2.19 -5.09 -16.47
C LYS A 99 1.62 -5.85 -15.27
N VAL A 100 0.30 -6.03 -15.26
CA VAL A 100 -0.40 -6.76 -14.23
C VAL A 100 -1.18 -7.90 -14.87
N LEU A 101 -1.13 -9.08 -14.25
CA LEU A 101 -1.88 -10.26 -14.63
C LEU A 101 -2.68 -10.76 -13.44
N ILE A 102 -3.99 -10.89 -13.58
CA ILE A 102 -4.84 -11.55 -12.60
C ILE A 102 -4.70 -13.04 -12.78
N THR A 103 -4.13 -13.71 -11.78
CA THR A 103 -3.87 -15.15 -11.82
C THR A 103 -5.01 -15.96 -11.25
N ASN A 104 -5.74 -15.40 -10.28
CA ASN A 104 -6.87 -16.08 -9.67
C ASN A 104 -7.92 -15.07 -9.16
N VAL A 105 -9.19 -15.41 -9.36
CA VAL A 105 -10.35 -14.80 -8.70
C VAL A 105 -11.24 -15.95 -8.22
N GLN A 106 -11.34 -16.10 -6.91
CA GLN A 106 -12.03 -17.24 -6.29
C GLN A 106 -13.01 -16.77 -5.23
N TYR A 107 -14.13 -17.47 -5.15
CA TYR A 107 -15.16 -17.29 -4.13
C TYR A 107 -15.33 -18.57 -3.35
N THR A 108 -15.16 -18.51 -2.04
CA THR A 108 -15.31 -19.66 -1.15
C THR A 108 -16.39 -19.38 -0.13
N ALA A 109 -17.45 -20.17 -0.14
CA ALA A 109 -18.52 -20.05 0.85
C ALA A 109 -18.23 -20.92 2.06
N TYR A 110 -18.42 -20.37 3.25
CA TYR A 110 -18.32 -21.08 4.52
C TYR A 110 -19.71 -21.39 5.06
N LEU A 111 -19.87 -22.60 5.58
CA LEU A 111 -21.12 -23.07 6.13
C LEU A 111 -21.15 -22.83 7.64
N ASP A 112 -22.25 -22.33 8.14
CA ASP A 112 -22.56 -22.32 9.55
C ASP A 112 -22.64 -23.76 10.07
N PRO A 113 -21.83 -24.16 11.06
CA PRO A 113 -21.77 -25.54 11.54
C PRO A 113 -23.05 -26.01 12.21
N THR A 114 -23.92 -25.09 12.67
CA THR A 114 -25.16 -25.40 13.37
C THR A 114 -26.30 -25.61 12.39
N THR A 115 -26.38 -24.78 11.34
CA THR A 115 -27.48 -24.79 10.39
C THR A 115 -27.17 -25.49 9.08
N GLY A 116 -25.87 -25.72 8.78
CA GLY A 116 -25.39 -26.26 7.52
C GLY A 116 -25.60 -25.31 6.31
N ARG A 117 -25.94 -24.05 6.55
CA ARG A 117 -26.20 -23.07 5.49
C ARG A 117 -24.97 -22.15 5.30
N PRO A 118 -24.70 -21.73 4.06
CA PRO A 118 -23.66 -20.74 3.84
C PRO A 118 -24.05 -19.40 4.47
N ASN A 119 -23.15 -18.85 5.30
CA ASN A 119 -23.32 -17.57 5.99
C ASN A 119 -22.27 -16.54 5.63
N THR A 120 -21.10 -16.98 5.21
CA THR A 120 -19.98 -16.09 4.85
C THR A 120 -19.36 -16.54 3.54
N GLN A 121 -18.94 -15.60 2.72
CA GLN A 121 -18.19 -15.85 1.49
C GLN A 121 -16.90 -15.05 1.51
N ILE A 122 -15.80 -15.72 1.20
CA ILE A 122 -14.50 -15.05 0.97
C ILE A 122 -14.33 -14.83 -0.53
N SER A 123 -14.05 -13.58 -0.89
CA SER A 123 -13.60 -13.17 -2.22
C SER A 123 -12.10 -13.05 -2.21
N ALA A 124 -11.42 -13.91 -2.97
CA ALA A 124 -9.96 -13.93 -3.09
C ALA A 124 -9.54 -13.42 -4.48
N VAL A 125 -8.63 -12.45 -4.51
CA VAL A 125 -8.02 -11.95 -5.74
C VAL A 125 -6.52 -12.10 -5.63
N THR A 126 -5.90 -12.74 -6.63
CA THR A 126 -4.44 -12.86 -6.73
C THR A 126 -3.98 -12.25 -8.04
N ALA A 127 -2.96 -11.40 -7.97
CA ALA A 127 -2.37 -10.76 -9.12
C ALA A 127 -0.84 -10.85 -9.08
N THR A 128 -0.23 -11.08 -10.24
CA THR A 128 1.20 -10.92 -10.44
C THR A 128 1.44 -9.63 -11.22
N PHE A 129 2.53 -8.94 -10.91
CA PHE A 129 2.87 -7.71 -11.60
C PHE A 129 4.36 -7.64 -11.91
N SER A 130 4.70 -6.89 -12.95
CA SER A 130 6.07 -6.59 -13.34
C SER A 130 6.19 -5.15 -13.81
N LEU A 131 7.16 -4.44 -13.25
CA LEU A 131 7.56 -3.09 -13.67
C LEU A 131 8.67 -3.23 -14.70
N ILE A 132 8.45 -2.70 -15.89
CA ILE A 132 9.40 -2.75 -17.01
C ILE A 132 9.90 -1.34 -17.28
N GLU A 133 11.20 -1.16 -17.33
CA GLU A 133 11.82 0.08 -17.76
C GLU A 133 11.77 0.17 -19.30
N LEU A 134 11.12 1.20 -19.83
CA LEU A 134 10.89 1.33 -21.28
C LEU A 134 12.18 1.59 -22.07
N ALA A 135 13.16 2.26 -21.47
CA ALA A 135 14.43 2.56 -22.12
C ALA A 135 15.28 1.32 -22.38
N THR A 136 15.28 0.37 -21.44
CA THR A 136 16.15 -0.83 -21.50
C THR A 136 15.37 -2.11 -21.82
N GLY A 137 14.05 -2.10 -21.67
CA GLY A 137 13.19 -3.29 -21.76
C GLY A 137 13.38 -4.29 -20.61
N LYS A 138 14.15 -3.94 -19.59
CA LYS A 138 14.40 -4.84 -18.44
C LYS A 138 13.29 -4.77 -17.42
N VAL A 139 13.03 -5.91 -16.79
CA VAL A 139 12.13 -6.00 -15.63
C VAL A 139 12.88 -5.45 -14.42
N ALA A 140 12.38 -4.35 -13.86
CA ALA A 140 12.92 -3.70 -12.68
C ALA A 140 12.43 -4.37 -11.39
N VAL A 141 11.13 -4.71 -11.34
CA VAL A 141 10.49 -5.41 -10.22
C VAL A 141 9.53 -6.44 -10.78
N SER A 142 9.47 -7.61 -10.18
CA SER A 142 8.42 -8.61 -10.44
C SER A 142 8.03 -9.25 -9.13
N ASP A 143 6.73 -9.26 -8.82
CA ASP A 143 6.22 -9.80 -7.56
C ASP A 143 4.76 -10.24 -7.72
N SER A 144 4.20 -10.88 -6.68
CA SER A 144 2.80 -11.26 -6.61
C SER A 144 2.17 -10.76 -5.33
N THR A 145 0.89 -10.42 -5.42
CA THR A 145 0.09 -9.99 -4.27
C THR A 145 -1.28 -10.62 -4.29
N PHE A 146 -1.90 -10.70 -3.13
CA PHE A 146 -3.24 -11.23 -3.00
C PHE A 146 -4.05 -10.45 -1.97
N ALA A 147 -5.36 -10.52 -2.08
CA ALA A 147 -6.30 -10.03 -1.09
C ALA A 147 -7.40 -11.06 -0.84
N HIS A 148 -7.83 -11.16 0.41
CA HIS A 148 -9.00 -11.92 0.83
C HIS A 148 -9.94 -10.98 1.56
N VAL A 149 -11.19 -10.92 1.12
CA VAL A 149 -12.22 -10.08 1.74
C VAL A 149 -13.45 -10.92 2.00
N ASP A 150 -13.92 -10.85 3.24
CA ASP A 150 -15.11 -11.56 3.68
C ASP A 150 -16.36 -10.74 3.40
N SER A 151 -17.43 -11.40 3.03
CA SER A 151 -18.75 -10.83 2.90
C SER A 151 -19.80 -11.78 3.48
N ASP A 152 -20.82 -11.21 4.11
CA ASP A 152 -21.94 -11.98 4.61
C ASP A 152 -22.82 -12.47 3.45
N ILE A 153 -23.30 -13.71 3.54
CA ILE A 153 -24.30 -14.25 2.64
C ILE A 153 -25.67 -14.05 3.32
N PRO A 154 -26.45 -13.03 2.91
CA PRO A 154 -27.77 -12.81 3.48
C PRO A 154 -28.71 -13.94 3.07
N GLY A 155 -29.74 -14.15 3.88
CA GLY A 155 -30.74 -15.21 3.66
C GLY A 155 -31.38 -15.14 2.27
N SER A 156 -32.00 -16.26 1.82
CA SER A 156 -32.51 -16.46 0.47
C SER A 156 -33.51 -15.40 -0.04
N GLN A 157 -34.12 -14.65 0.87
CA GLN A 157 -35.02 -13.53 0.52
C GLN A 157 -34.29 -12.22 0.17
N GLN A 158 -32.98 -12.13 0.41
CA GLN A 158 -32.17 -10.92 0.21
C GLN A 158 -31.12 -11.09 -0.90
N ARG A 159 -31.51 -11.66 -2.02
CA ARG A 159 -30.58 -11.96 -3.15
C ARG A 159 -29.81 -10.74 -3.65
N PHE A 160 -30.47 -9.58 -3.72
CA PHE A 160 -29.82 -8.33 -4.16
C PHE A 160 -28.81 -7.82 -3.14
N ALA A 161 -29.05 -8.01 -1.84
CA ALA A 161 -28.07 -7.66 -0.81
C ALA A 161 -26.83 -8.54 -0.92
N GLY A 162 -26.98 -9.85 -1.16
CA GLY A 162 -25.86 -10.76 -1.39
C GLY A 162 -25.01 -10.38 -2.60
N GLN A 163 -25.65 -10.05 -3.74
CA GLN A 163 -24.93 -9.61 -4.92
C GLN A 163 -24.17 -8.27 -4.71
N ARG A 164 -24.74 -7.36 -3.92
CA ARG A 164 -24.05 -6.12 -3.56
C ARG A 164 -22.88 -6.37 -2.63
N ALA A 165 -23.06 -7.19 -1.60
CA ALA A 165 -22.00 -7.56 -0.66
C ALA A 165 -20.83 -8.25 -1.39
N GLN A 166 -21.10 -9.13 -2.33
CA GLN A 166 -20.06 -9.76 -3.15
C GLN A 166 -19.29 -8.73 -4.00
N ARG A 167 -19.99 -7.79 -4.65
CA ARG A 167 -19.33 -6.74 -5.45
C ARG A 167 -18.50 -5.81 -4.60
N ASP A 168 -19.01 -5.42 -3.45
CA ASP A 168 -18.30 -4.59 -2.48
C ASP A 168 -17.02 -5.28 -1.97
N ALA A 169 -17.11 -6.58 -1.67
CA ALA A 169 -15.94 -7.37 -1.29
C ALA A 169 -14.90 -7.48 -2.43
N GLU A 170 -15.35 -7.64 -3.69
CA GLU A 170 -14.46 -7.63 -4.85
C GLU A 170 -13.76 -6.27 -5.01
N ASP A 171 -14.51 -5.17 -4.93
CA ASP A 171 -13.97 -3.82 -5.05
C ASP A 171 -12.97 -3.51 -3.92
N HIS A 172 -13.27 -3.96 -2.70
CA HIS A 172 -12.36 -3.85 -1.57
C HIS A 172 -11.09 -4.70 -1.78
N ALA A 173 -11.23 -5.94 -2.24
CA ALA A 173 -10.07 -6.78 -2.55
C ALA A 173 -9.16 -6.15 -3.62
N VAL A 174 -9.76 -5.50 -4.64
CA VAL A 174 -9.03 -4.76 -5.67
C VAL A 174 -8.23 -3.60 -5.06
N GLN A 175 -8.84 -2.84 -4.14
CA GLN A 175 -8.14 -1.72 -3.47
C GLN A 175 -6.94 -2.21 -2.66
N VAL A 176 -7.10 -3.31 -1.90
CA VAL A 176 -6.01 -3.92 -1.13
C VAL A 176 -4.87 -4.38 -2.05
N VAL A 177 -5.21 -5.00 -3.19
CA VAL A 177 -4.20 -5.41 -4.18
C VAL A 177 -3.49 -4.19 -4.79
N ALA A 178 -4.23 -3.14 -5.17
CA ALA A 178 -3.65 -1.93 -5.74
C ALA A 178 -2.70 -1.23 -4.76
N GLU A 179 -3.12 -1.10 -3.50
CA GLU A 179 -2.29 -0.53 -2.44
C GLU A 179 -1.02 -1.36 -2.18
N ALA A 180 -1.12 -2.69 -2.16
CA ALA A 180 0.03 -3.57 -2.01
C ALA A 180 1.04 -3.40 -3.16
N ILE A 181 0.57 -3.31 -4.41
CA ILE A 181 1.41 -3.03 -5.58
C ILE A 181 2.08 -1.67 -5.43
N ARG A 182 1.31 -0.61 -5.12
CA ARG A 182 1.85 0.74 -4.91
C ARG A 182 2.93 0.78 -3.84
N ASN A 183 2.70 0.12 -2.70
CA ASN A 183 3.65 0.06 -1.59
C ASN A 183 4.94 -0.69 -1.99
N ARG A 184 4.84 -1.76 -2.78
CA ARG A 184 5.99 -2.50 -3.29
C ARG A 184 6.80 -1.66 -4.28
N LEU A 185 6.13 -0.93 -5.17
CA LEU A 185 6.79 0.01 -6.10
C LEU A 185 7.47 1.16 -5.35
N ALA A 186 6.82 1.71 -4.32
CA ALA A 186 7.42 2.74 -3.48
C ALA A 186 8.70 2.25 -2.79
N SER A 187 8.68 1.04 -2.24
CA SER A 187 9.87 0.42 -1.65
C SER A 187 11.01 0.27 -2.65
N TYR A 188 10.71 -0.15 -3.87
CA TYR A 188 11.69 -0.26 -4.94
C TYR A 188 12.32 1.09 -5.28
N PHE A 189 11.51 2.14 -5.45
CA PHE A 189 12.04 3.47 -5.80
C PHE A 189 12.83 4.15 -4.68
N VAL A 190 12.60 3.76 -3.42
CA VAL A 190 13.35 4.28 -2.27
C VAL A 190 14.60 3.46 -2.00
N ALA A 191 14.51 2.14 -2.00
CA ALA A 191 15.58 1.24 -1.59
C ALA A 191 16.39 0.64 -2.75
N GLY A 192 15.85 0.66 -3.98
CA GLY A 192 16.48 0.05 -5.16
C GLY A 192 16.46 -1.48 -5.16
N THR A 193 15.59 -2.10 -4.34
CA THR A 193 15.51 -3.58 -4.16
C THR A 193 14.10 -4.11 -4.29
#